data_c102d01f7ac321aa8a77e1f300f0ee26
#
_entry.id   c102d01f7ac321aa8a77e1f300f0ee26
#
_cell.length_a   1.000
_cell.length_b   1.000
_cell.length_c   1.000
_cell.angle_alpha   90.00
_cell.angle_beta   90.00
_cell.angle_gamma   90.00
#
_symmetry.space_group_name_H-M   'P 1'
#
loop_
_entity.id
_entity.type
_entity.pdbx_description
1 polymer ?
#
loop_
_entity_poly.entity_id
_entity_poly.type
_entity_poly.pdbx_seq_one_letter_code
_entity_poly.pdbx_strand_id
1 'polypeptide(L)'
;MSLATNKSILISGYGSIGRKHANILSKIFKKKNITILTKQKIKSFTTIHKLKELIKIKPNYIVISNPTGDHINKLKFIEKNYRNKIILVEKPLFSKPNKFKVKKNKCYVG
;
A
#
# COMPACT_ATOMS: atom_id res chain seq x y z
N MET A 1 22.82 2.44 11.54
CA MET A 1 21.58 3.00 10.99
C MET A 1 20.73 1.87 10.38
N SER A 2 19.48 1.82 10.72
CA SER A 2 18.60 0.81 10.13
C SER A 2 18.26 1.18 8.69
N LEU A 3 18.48 0.26 7.75
CA LEU A 3 18.10 0.46 6.35
C LEU A 3 16.58 0.59 6.21
N ALA A 4 15.82 0.01 7.13
CA ALA A 4 14.36 0.06 7.09
C ALA A 4 13.81 1.50 7.19
N THR A 5 14.48 2.39 7.94
CA THR A 5 14.02 3.77 8.11
C THR A 5 14.10 4.60 6.84
N ASN A 6 14.91 4.16 5.86
CA ASN A 6 15.07 4.84 4.57
C ASN A 6 14.15 4.27 3.50
N LYS A 7 13.33 3.27 3.84
CA LYS A 7 12.42 2.65 2.88
C LYS A 7 11.21 3.52 2.64
N SER A 8 10.67 3.45 1.44
CA SER A 8 9.47 4.17 1.04
C SER A 8 8.26 3.25 1.18
N ILE A 9 7.16 3.81 1.65
CA ILE A 9 5.94 3.07 1.96
C ILE A 9 4.77 3.69 1.23
N LEU A 10 3.96 2.85 0.61
CA LEU A 10 2.69 3.25 0.05
C LEU A 10 1.56 2.64 0.87
N ILE A 11 0.58 3.44 1.25
CA ILE A 11 -0.66 2.97 1.86
C ILE A 11 -1.78 3.27 0.88
N SER A 12 -2.45 2.23 0.40
CA SER A 12 -3.61 2.36 -0.48
C SER A 12 -4.86 2.34 0.38
N GLY A 13 -5.57 3.48 0.42
CA GLY A 13 -6.75 3.66 1.24
C GLY A 13 -6.46 4.40 2.54
N TYR A 14 -7.39 5.28 2.95
CA TYR A 14 -7.23 6.07 4.17
C TYR A 14 -8.52 6.15 4.99
N GLY A 15 -9.20 5.00 5.12
CA GLY A 15 -10.26 4.82 6.10
C GLY A 15 -9.65 4.57 7.48
N SER A 16 -10.42 4.07 8.42
CA SER A 16 -9.95 3.86 9.80
C SER A 16 -8.72 2.95 9.87
N ILE A 17 -8.68 1.89 9.06
CA ILE A 17 -7.55 0.94 9.01
C ILE A 17 -6.32 1.61 8.39
N GLY A 18 -6.50 2.30 7.26
CA GLY A 18 -5.38 3.00 6.61
C GLY A 18 -4.76 4.06 7.50
N ARG A 19 -5.58 4.81 8.24
CA ARG A 19 -5.11 5.80 9.22
C ARG A 19 -4.29 5.14 10.33
N LYS A 20 -4.76 4.00 10.81
CA LYS A 20 -4.06 3.24 11.85
C LYS A 20 -2.67 2.82 11.37
N HIS A 21 -2.59 2.26 10.15
CA HIS A 21 -1.30 1.90 9.58
C HIS A 21 -0.38 3.11 9.41
N ALA A 22 -0.91 4.22 8.89
CA ALA A 22 -0.13 5.43 8.70
C ALA A 22 0.45 5.95 10.02
N ASN A 23 -0.36 5.96 11.07
CA ASN A 23 0.07 6.43 12.38
C ASN A 23 1.14 5.53 13.00
N ILE A 24 0.97 4.21 12.88
CA ILE A 24 1.95 3.25 13.39
C ILE A 24 3.26 3.36 12.62
N LEU A 25 3.19 3.40 11.31
CA LEU A 25 4.37 3.44 10.45
C LEU A 25 5.13 4.77 10.57
N SER A 26 4.43 5.88 10.84
CA SER A 26 5.08 7.17 11.03
C SER A 26 5.94 7.25 12.29
N LYS A 27 5.78 6.30 13.22
CA LYS A 27 6.65 6.18 14.39
C LYS A 27 7.95 5.46 14.07
N ILE A 28 8.00 4.72 12.98
CA ILE A 28 9.15 3.90 12.57
C ILE A 28 9.89 4.55 11.40
N PHE A 29 9.12 5.03 10.42
CA PHE A 29 9.62 5.62 9.19
C PHE A 29 9.34 7.12 9.17
N LYS A 30 10.13 7.87 8.41
CA LYS A 30 9.90 9.30 8.26
C LYS A 30 8.59 9.54 7.48
N LYS A 31 7.78 10.51 7.92
CA LYS A 31 6.52 10.84 7.23
C LYS A 31 6.72 11.15 5.76
N LYS A 32 7.83 11.78 5.39
CA LYS A 32 8.13 12.10 3.98
C LYS A 32 8.29 10.87 3.11
N ASN A 33 8.54 9.70 3.72
CA ASN A 33 8.69 8.43 3.01
C ASN A 33 7.39 7.64 2.93
N ILE A 34 6.31 8.18 3.49
CA ILE A 34 4.99 7.54 3.47
C ILE A 34 4.10 8.30 2.50
N THR A 35 3.61 7.58 1.49
CA THR A 35 2.67 8.14 0.51
C THR A 35 1.35 7.40 0.63
N ILE A 36 0.25 8.14 0.59
CA ILE A 36 -1.10 7.58 0.73
C ILE A 36 -1.87 7.77 -0.56
N LEU A 37 -2.39 6.67 -1.09
CA LEU A 37 -3.30 6.69 -2.25
C LEU A 37 -4.73 6.81 -1.71
N THR A 38 -5.33 7.97 -1.90
CA THR A 38 -6.67 8.26 -1.41
C THR A 38 -7.28 9.43 -2.20
N LYS A 39 -8.60 9.48 -2.25
CA LYS A 39 -9.30 10.64 -2.81
C LYS A 39 -9.44 11.78 -1.79
N GLN A 40 -9.16 11.50 -0.53
CA GLN A 40 -9.24 12.49 0.53
C GLN A 40 -8.10 13.51 0.43
N LYS A 41 -8.34 14.73 0.90
CA LYS A 41 -7.30 15.74 1.05
C LYS A 41 -6.68 15.58 2.44
N ILE A 42 -5.42 15.20 2.48
CA ILE A 42 -4.68 14.97 3.72
C ILE A 42 -3.47 15.88 3.74
N LYS A 43 -3.23 16.55 4.86
CA LYS A 43 -2.07 17.43 5.02
C LYS A 43 -0.87 16.76 5.70
N SER A 44 -1.12 15.69 6.46
CA SER A 44 -0.08 15.06 7.29
C SER A 44 0.90 14.20 6.50
N PHE A 45 0.51 13.73 5.33
CA PHE A 45 1.32 12.82 4.51
C PHE A 45 1.29 13.24 3.05
N THR A 46 2.29 12.79 2.29
CA THR A 46 2.25 12.91 0.83
C THR A 46 1.10 12.07 0.29
N THR A 47 0.31 12.62 -0.62
CA THR A 47 -0.84 11.90 -1.18
C THR A 47 -0.75 11.82 -2.70
N ILE A 48 -1.31 10.73 -3.23
CA ILE A 48 -1.61 10.58 -4.64
C ILE A 48 -3.08 10.17 -4.76
N HIS A 49 -3.72 10.53 -5.85
CA HIS A 49 -5.16 10.36 -6.00
C HIS A 49 -5.55 9.31 -7.03
N LYS A 50 -4.63 8.95 -7.92
CA LYS A 50 -4.89 7.99 -8.98
C LYS A 50 -3.84 6.89 -8.98
N LEU A 51 -4.28 5.66 -9.26
CA LEU A 51 -3.41 4.50 -9.27
C LEU A 51 -2.23 4.65 -10.24
N LYS A 52 -2.45 5.28 -11.39
CA LYS A 52 -1.39 5.50 -12.37
C LYS A 52 -0.25 6.38 -11.86
N GLU A 53 -0.50 7.21 -10.86
CA GLU A 53 0.53 8.04 -10.25
C GLU A 53 1.56 7.21 -9.47
N LEU A 54 1.21 5.96 -9.13
CA LEU A 54 2.12 5.04 -8.46
C LEU A 54 3.38 4.76 -9.29
N ILE A 55 3.30 4.84 -10.61
CA ILE A 55 4.44 4.55 -11.48
C ILE A 55 5.62 5.48 -11.18
N LYS A 56 5.33 6.71 -10.74
CA LYS A 56 6.37 7.69 -10.37
C LYS A 56 6.96 7.44 -8.99
N ILE A 57 6.33 6.59 -8.20
CA ILE A 57 6.75 6.26 -6.85
C ILE A 57 7.32 4.86 -6.86
N LYS A 58 8.41 4.65 -6.14
CA LYS A 58 9.06 3.34 -6.05
C LYS A 58 8.99 2.83 -4.61
N PRO A 59 7.78 2.41 -4.14
CA PRO A 59 7.65 1.97 -2.75
C PRO A 59 8.35 0.63 -2.54
N ASN A 60 8.90 0.45 -1.36
CA ASN A 60 9.49 -0.82 -0.93
C ASN A 60 8.43 -1.69 -0.24
N TYR A 61 7.54 -1.04 0.53
CA TYR A 61 6.45 -1.68 1.25
C TYR A 61 5.13 -1.07 0.81
N ILE A 62 4.14 -1.92 0.62
CA ILE A 62 2.81 -1.52 0.15
C ILE A 62 1.76 -2.11 1.10
N VAL A 63 0.90 -1.24 1.64
CA VAL A 63 -0.22 -1.66 2.48
C VAL A 63 -1.52 -1.40 1.72
N ILE A 64 -2.32 -2.44 1.53
CA ILE A 64 -3.62 -2.33 0.88
C ILE A 64 -4.70 -2.39 1.96
N SER A 65 -5.34 -1.26 2.22
CA SER A 65 -6.40 -1.12 3.22
C SER A 65 -7.71 -0.59 2.62
N ASN A 66 -7.83 -0.64 1.30
CA ASN A 66 -9.08 -0.32 0.61
C ASN A 66 -10.17 -1.32 0.96
N PRO A 67 -11.45 -1.01 0.66
CA PRO A 67 -12.51 -2.02 0.75
C PRO A 67 -12.16 -3.28 -0.02
N THR A 68 -12.55 -4.44 0.50
CA THR A 68 -12.15 -5.75 -0.03
C THR A 68 -12.40 -5.91 -1.53
N GLY A 69 -13.49 -5.33 -2.04
CA GLY A 69 -13.82 -5.40 -3.46
C GLY A 69 -12.76 -4.77 -4.38
N ASP A 70 -11.95 -3.87 -3.85
CA ASP A 70 -10.90 -3.18 -4.63
C ASP A 70 -9.54 -3.85 -4.54
N HIS A 71 -9.37 -4.86 -3.68
CA HIS A 71 -8.06 -5.48 -3.46
C HIS A 71 -7.49 -6.11 -4.73
N ILE A 72 -8.33 -6.81 -5.50
CA ILE A 72 -7.87 -7.49 -6.71
C ILE A 72 -7.31 -6.51 -7.74
N ASN A 73 -7.96 -5.37 -7.93
CA ASN A 73 -7.51 -4.38 -8.89
C ASN A 73 -6.18 -3.76 -8.47
N LYS A 74 -6.01 -3.47 -7.19
CA LYS A 74 -4.75 -2.93 -6.64
C LYS A 74 -3.62 -3.95 -6.78
N LEU A 75 -3.88 -5.21 -6.42
CA LEU A 75 -2.89 -6.28 -6.52
C LEU A 75 -2.45 -6.54 -7.95
N LYS A 76 -3.39 -6.56 -8.90
CA LYS A 76 -3.07 -6.76 -10.32
C LYS A 76 -2.19 -5.63 -10.84
N PHE A 77 -2.49 -4.39 -10.47
CA PHE A 77 -1.69 -3.24 -10.88
C PHE A 77 -0.26 -3.34 -10.34
N ILE A 78 -0.12 -3.68 -9.06
CA ILE A 78 1.17 -3.79 -8.41
C ILE A 78 1.98 -4.93 -9.00
N GLU A 79 1.36 -6.08 -9.20
CA GLU A 79 2.03 -7.25 -9.78
C GLU A 79 2.51 -7.00 -11.21
N LYS A 80 1.74 -6.22 -11.98
CA LYS A 80 2.12 -5.85 -13.35
C LYS A 80 3.31 -4.89 -13.39
N ASN A 81 3.38 -3.95 -12.46
CA ASN A 81 4.30 -2.82 -12.54
C ASN A 81 5.50 -2.89 -11.59
N TYR A 82 5.47 -3.75 -10.59
CA TYR A 82 6.52 -3.83 -9.57
C TYR A 82 6.98 -5.26 -9.34
N ARG A 83 8.22 -5.39 -8.84
CA ARG A 83 8.82 -6.68 -8.46
C ARG A 83 9.50 -6.55 -7.10
N ASN A 84 9.55 -7.65 -6.38
CA ASN A 84 10.30 -7.77 -5.11
C ASN A 84 9.84 -6.78 -4.04
N LYS A 85 8.56 -6.41 -4.07
CA LYS A 85 7.96 -5.56 -3.04
C LYS A 85 7.31 -6.44 -1.97
N ILE A 86 7.17 -5.89 -0.78
CA ILE A 86 6.44 -6.52 0.30
C ILE A 86 5.07 -5.87 0.39
N ILE A 87 4.02 -6.68 0.26
CA ILE A 87 2.64 -6.21 0.23
C ILE A 87 1.91 -6.78 1.44
N LEU A 88 1.29 -5.91 2.23
CA LEU A 88 0.37 -6.31 3.29
C LEU A 88 -1.04 -5.95 2.85
N VAL A 89 -1.94 -6.94 2.82
CA VAL A 89 -3.34 -6.75 2.45
C VAL A 89 -4.20 -7.06 3.66
N GLU A 90 -5.12 -6.16 4.00
CA GLU A 90 -6.08 -6.39 5.07
C GLU A 90 -7.06 -7.52 4.70
N LYS A 91 -7.47 -8.31 5.69
CA LYS A 91 -8.45 -9.38 5.50
C LYS A 91 -9.84 -8.84 5.20
N PRO A 92 -10.63 -9.60 4.45
CA PRO A 92 -10.26 -10.76 3.64
C PRO A 92 -9.54 -10.33 2.38
N LEU A 93 -8.72 -11.22 1.82
CA LEU A 93 -7.93 -10.90 0.61
C LEU A 93 -8.83 -10.49 -0.55
N PHE A 94 -9.90 -11.26 -0.78
CA PHE A 94 -10.87 -10.96 -1.82
C PHE A 94 -12.29 -11.10 -1.29
N SER A 95 -13.21 -10.32 -1.84
CA SER A 95 -14.63 -10.39 -1.48
C SER A 95 -15.31 -11.65 -2.03
N LYS A 96 -14.76 -12.22 -3.10
CA LYS A 96 -15.20 -13.45 -3.74
C LYS A 96 -14.01 -14.34 -4.03
N PRO A 97 -14.18 -15.67 -4.14
CA PRO A 97 -13.10 -16.55 -4.53
C PRO A 97 -12.44 -16.06 -5.82
N ASN A 98 -11.10 -16.05 -5.84
CA ASN A 98 -10.34 -15.58 -6.98
C ASN A 98 -9.07 -16.39 -7.13
N LYS A 99 -8.71 -16.72 -8.38
CA LYS A 99 -7.52 -17.49 -8.69
C LYS A 99 -6.26 -16.65 -8.88
N PHE A 100 -6.36 -15.33 -8.80
CA PHE A 100 -5.20 -14.46 -8.95
C PHE A 100 -4.18 -14.71 -7.84
N LYS A 101 -2.92 -14.83 -8.23
CA LYS A 101 -1.81 -15.04 -7.28
C LYS A 101 -0.72 -14.02 -7.52
N VAL A 102 -0.16 -13.50 -6.44
CA VAL A 102 0.99 -12.62 -6.47
C VAL A 102 2.25 -13.50 -6.57
N LYS A 103 3.05 -13.31 -7.62
CA LYS A 103 4.24 -14.11 -7.88
C LYS A 103 5.54 -13.31 -7.84
N LYS A 104 5.51 -12.07 -8.31
CA LYS A 104 6.71 -11.22 -8.40
C LYS A 104 6.99 -10.46 -7.10
N ASN A 105 6.05 -10.43 -6.20
CA ASN A 105 6.13 -9.74 -4.92
C ASN A 105 5.75 -10.69 -3.79
N LYS A 106 6.10 -10.32 -2.56
CA LYS A 106 5.68 -11.07 -1.38
C LYS A 106 4.41 -10.44 -0.82
N CYS A 107 3.34 -11.22 -0.72
CA CYS A 107 2.05 -10.75 -0.25
C CYS A 107 1.67 -11.46 1.05
N TYR A 108 1.36 -10.67 2.07
CA TYR A 108 0.88 -11.15 3.36
C TYR A 108 -0.54 -10.63 3.59
N VAL A 109 -1.40 -11.47 4.15
CA VAL A 109 -2.78 -11.13 4.47
C VAL A 109 -2.94 -11.13 5.99
N GLY A 110 -3.41 -10.01 6.51
CA GLY A 110 -3.53 -9.91 7.96
C GLY A 110 -4.56 -8.92 8.45
#